data_9311e78337f04302162df50e04bb7905
#
_entry.id   9311e78337f04302162df50e04bb7905
#
_cell.length_a   1.000
_cell.length_b   1.000
_cell.length_c   1.000
_cell.angle_alpha   90.00
_cell.angle_beta   90.00
_cell.angle_gamma   90.00
#
_symmetry.space_group_name_H-M   'P 1'
#
loop_
_entity.id
_entity.type
_entity.pdbx_description
1 polymer ?
#
loop_
_entity_poly.entity_id
_entity_poly.type
_entity_poly.pdbx_seq_one_letter_code
_entity_poly.pdbx_strand_id
1 'polypeptide(L)'
;MAGTGASPTEPVVKPLETRATQEDPGRVSNPLQRWTAASVYPDMWADPDQDPRNSEGVSPDGELATLLDYLANYRITLLMKCEGLDAEQLARRSVPPSSMSLLGLLRHLAEVERDWRGWFVPGEPPTRLYGDGDFEGAAGDRAHVDEAYSDLAREQAATDAALAEHPNLSERLGAQKIAVRELMVHRVEEYARHCGHADLLRECIDGRVGQ
;
A
#
# COMPACT_ATOMS: atom_id res chain seq x y z
N MET A 1 3.64 -65.34 14.32
CA MET A 1 3.22 -64.60 13.14
C MET A 1 3.86 -63.23 13.21
N ALA A 2 4.84 -62.98 12.33
CA ALA A 2 5.64 -61.77 12.34
C ALA A 2 4.95 -60.72 11.45
N GLY A 3 4.66 -59.57 12.03
CA GLY A 3 4.13 -58.40 11.30
C GLY A 3 5.28 -57.52 10.85
N THR A 4 5.47 -57.42 9.55
CA THR A 4 6.46 -56.57 8.91
C THR A 4 5.96 -55.11 8.91
N GLY A 5 6.64 -54.25 9.66
CA GLY A 5 6.44 -52.79 9.61
C GLY A 5 7.09 -52.22 8.35
N ALA A 6 6.32 -51.53 7.54
CA ALA A 6 6.81 -50.70 6.44
C ALA A 6 7.23 -49.33 6.99
N SER A 7 8.47 -48.94 6.75
CA SER A 7 8.96 -47.60 7.03
C SER A 7 8.37 -46.59 6.05
N PRO A 8 8.02 -45.36 6.49
CA PRO A 8 7.59 -44.30 5.57
C PRO A 8 8.78 -43.79 4.75
N THR A 9 8.61 -43.79 3.43
CA THR A 9 9.58 -43.19 2.49
C THR A 9 9.49 -41.66 2.57
N GLU A 10 10.65 -41.01 2.86
CA GLU A 10 10.78 -39.57 2.81
C GLU A 10 10.59 -39.05 1.36
N PRO A 11 9.95 -37.89 1.19
CA PRO A 11 9.82 -37.28 -0.13
C PRO A 11 11.17 -36.78 -0.64
N VAL A 12 11.60 -37.28 -1.78
CA VAL A 12 12.79 -36.81 -2.52
C VAL A 12 12.48 -35.43 -3.12
N VAL A 13 13.03 -34.38 -2.52
CA VAL A 13 13.00 -33.03 -3.09
C VAL A 13 13.98 -32.98 -4.25
N LYS A 14 13.48 -32.85 -5.49
CA LYS A 14 14.31 -32.60 -6.66
C LYS A 14 14.92 -31.19 -6.57
N PRO A 15 16.22 -31.03 -6.89
CA PRO A 15 16.82 -29.70 -6.99
C PRO A 15 16.13 -28.88 -8.09
N LEU A 16 15.84 -27.60 -7.82
CA LEU A 16 15.43 -26.64 -8.84
C LEU A 16 16.59 -26.49 -9.84
N GLU A 17 16.34 -26.87 -11.09
CA GLU A 17 17.27 -26.57 -12.18
C GLU A 17 17.32 -25.04 -12.35
N THR A 18 18.45 -24.42 -12.06
CA THR A 18 18.73 -23.03 -12.34
C THR A 18 18.76 -22.84 -13.87
N ARG A 19 17.66 -22.30 -14.39
CA ARG A 19 17.60 -21.84 -15.78
C ARG A 19 18.55 -20.66 -15.92
N ALA A 20 19.65 -20.88 -16.63
CA ALA A 20 20.58 -19.81 -16.98
C ALA A 20 19.82 -18.68 -17.70
N THR A 21 19.77 -17.51 -17.10
CA THR A 21 19.25 -16.30 -17.72
C THR A 21 20.21 -15.91 -18.83
N GLN A 22 19.74 -15.98 -20.08
CA GLN A 22 20.43 -15.39 -21.22
C GLN A 22 20.49 -13.87 -20.97
N GLU A 23 21.67 -13.35 -20.73
CA GLU A 23 21.91 -11.91 -20.66
C GLU A 23 21.65 -11.30 -22.04
N ASP A 24 20.75 -10.35 -22.12
CA ASP A 24 20.49 -9.53 -23.31
C ASP A 24 21.67 -8.56 -23.49
N PRO A 25 22.51 -8.70 -24.57
CA PRO A 25 23.70 -7.87 -24.76
C PRO A 25 23.39 -6.40 -25.14
N GLY A 26 22.12 -5.99 -25.16
CA GLY A 26 21.70 -4.63 -25.52
C GLY A 26 21.27 -3.75 -24.34
N ARG A 27 21.20 -4.27 -23.13
CA ARG A 27 20.78 -3.50 -21.95
C ARG A 27 21.94 -2.73 -21.34
N VAL A 28 22.20 -1.53 -21.82
CA VAL A 28 23.01 -0.54 -21.08
C VAL A 28 22.18 -0.08 -19.90
N SER A 29 22.17 -0.87 -18.84
CA SER A 29 21.62 -0.44 -17.56
C SER A 29 22.68 0.40 -16.87
N ASN A 30 22.58 1.72 -17.01
CA ASN A 30 23.14 2.60 -15.99
C ASN A 30 22.28 2.34 -14.74
N PRO A 31 22.76 1.67 -13.70
CA PRO A 31 21.94 1.39 -12.53
C PRO A 31 21.53 2.73 -11.95
N LEU A 32 20.22 2.90 -11.67
CA LEU A 32 19.73 4.08 -10.98
C LEU A 32 20.52 4.24 -9.69
N GLN A 33 21.15 5.39 -9.51
CA GLN A 33 21.88 5.67 -8.30
C GLN A 33 20.86 5.90 -7.18
N ARG A 34 20.97 5.11 -6.12
CA ARG A 34 20.14 5.26 -4.92
C ARG A 34 20.48 6.56 -4.20
N TRP A 35 19.47 7.27 -3.73
CA TRP A 35 19.62 8.51 -2.99
C TRP A 35 18.49 8.70 -1.97
N THR A 36 18.74 9.51 -0.95
CA THR A 36 17.73 9.99 0.00
C THR A 36 17.92 11.47 0.25
N ALA A 37 16.87 12.17 0.67
CA ALA A 37 16.95 13.55 1.13
C ALA A 37 17.46 13.65 2.59
N ALA A 38 17.41 12.54 3.36
CA ALA A 38 17.92 12.53 4.73
C ALA A 38 19.45 12.62 4.76
N SER A 39 19.97 13.52 5.61
CA SER A 39 21.40 13.73 5.81
C SER A 39 21.92 13.04 7.07
N VAL A 40 21.08 12.85 8.08
CA VAL A 40 21.45 12.26 9.37
C VAL A 40 21.27 10.75 9.37
N TYR A 41 20.18 10.25 8.77
CA TYR A 41 19.87 8.83 8.71
C TYR A 41 19.63 8.41 7.25
N PRO A 42 20.62 7.74 6.60
CA PRO A 42 20.56 7.44 5.16
C PRO A 42 19.53 6.38 4.75
N ASP A 43 18.84 5.77 5.70
CA ASP A 43 17.72 4.84 5.50
C ASP A 43 16.34 5.52 5.68
N MET A 44 16.32 6.81 6.01
CA MET A 44 15.11 7.60 6.16
C MET A 44 14.79 8.38 4.88
N TRP A 45 13.51 8.73 4.69
CA TRP A 45 13.03 9.53 3.57
C TRP A 45 13.45 10.99 3.64
N ALA A 46 13.43 11.54 4.85
CA ALA A 46 13.82 12.91 5.17
C ALA A 46 14.43 12.96 6.57
N ASP A 47 15.11 14.06 6.90
CA ASP A 47 15.57 14.30 8.26
C ASP A 47 14.37 14.54 9.21
N PRO A 48 14.49 14.18 10.51
CA PRO A 48 13.35 14.21 11.44
C PRO A 48 12.62 15.54 11.55
N ASP A 49 13.33 16.66 11.39
CA ASP A 49 12.78 18.02 11.43
C ASP A 49 12.04 18.43 10.14
N GLN A 50 12.20 17.65 9.08
CA GLN A 50 11.55 17.83 7.78
C GLN A 50 10.50 16.77 7.47
N ASP A 51 10.41 15.73 8.30
CA ASP A 51 9.46 14.63 8.09
C ASP A 51 8.06 15.04 8.57
N PRO A 52 7.06 15.12 7.68
CA PRO A 52 5.70 15.53 8.04
C PRO A 52 4.99 14.54 8.96
N ARG A 53 5.53 13.31 9.13
CA ARG A 53 5.01 12.31 10.06
C ARG A 53 5.51 12.52 11.48
N ASN A 54 6.57 13.27 11.64
CA ASN A 54 7.18 13.52 12.95
C ASN A 54 6.37 14.59 13.68
N SER A 55 5.36 14.16 14.46
CA SER A 55 4.66 15.04 15.37
C SER A 55 5.50 15.24 16.62
N GLU A 56 5.71 16.46 17.08
CA GLU A 56 6.35 16.79 18.39
C GLU A 56 5.48 16.34 19.57
N GLY A 57 4.55 15.42 19.34
CA GLY A 57 3.53 15.00 20.29
C GLY A 57 3.95 13.85 21.20
N VAL A 58 3.26 13.75 22.30
CA VAL A 58 3.22 12.56 23.14
C VAL A 58 2.53 11.45 22.36
N SER A 59 2.97 10.21 22.53
CA SER A 59 2.29 9.03 21.95
C SER A 59 0.78 9.09 22.23
N PRO A 60 -0.06 8.73 21.26
CA PRO A 60 -1.51 8.72 21.43
C PRO A 60 -1.94 7.88 22.64
N ASP A 61 -2.90 8.38 23.41
CA ASP A 61 -3.46 7.64 24.56
C ASP A 61 -4.69 6.84 24.12
N GLY A 62 -4.61 5.54 24.35
CA GLY A 62 -5.70 4.60 24.05
C GLY A 62 -5.67 4.01 22.65
N GLU A 63 -6.40 2.90 22.50
CA GLU A 63 -6.34 2.04 21.31
C GLU A 63 -6.82 2.77 20.04
N LEU A 64 -7.97 3.46 20.11
CA LEU A 64 -8.50 4.16 18.93
C LEU A 64 -7.55 5.26 18.45
N ALA A 65 -7.04 6.07 19.38
CA ALA A 65 -6.11 7.15 19.04
C ALA A 65 -4.83 6.59 18.41
N THR A 66 -4.31 5.47 18.93
CA THR A 66 -3.15 4.79 18.36
C THR A 66 -3.42 4.29 16.94
N LEU A 67 -4.55 3.63 16.70
CA LEU A 67 -4.90 3.13 15.37
C LEU A 67 -5.07 4.27 14.35
N LEU A 68 -5.67 5.38 14.76
CA LEU A 68 -5.83 6.57 13.91
C LEU A 68 -4.49 7.23 13.59
N ASP A 69 -3.58 7.30 14.55
CA ASP A 69 -2.24 7.86 14.36
C ASP A 69 -1.42 7.04 13.35
N TYR A 70 -1.39 5.71 13.52
CA TYR A 70 -0.72 4.82 12.55
C TYR A 70 -1.32 4.95 11.14
N LEU A 71 -2.65 5.00 11.04
CA LEU A 71 -3.32 5.18 9.75
C LEU A 71 -2.95 6.52 9.10
N ALA A 72 -2.94 7.61 9.89
CA ALA A 72 -2.57 8.95 9.40
C ALA A 72 -1.11 8.96 8.89
N ASN A 73 -0.19 8.35 9.64
CA ASN A 73 1.22 8.26 9.25
C ASN A 73 1.43 7.47 7.96
N TYR A 74 0.73 6.35 7.75
CA TYR A 74 0.82 5.59 6.50
C TYR A 74 0.18 6.34 5.32
N ARG A 75 -0.92 7.07 5.52
CA ARG A 75 -1.50 7.93 4.48
C ARG A 75 -0.52 9.02 4.03
N ILE A 76 0.15 9.69 4.99
CA ILE A 76 1.21 10.65 4.69
C ILE A 76 2.35 9.97 3.94
N THR A 77 2.82 8.81 4.40
CA THR A 77 3.89 8.04 3.75
C THR A 77 3.57 7.76 2.29
N LEU A 78 2.36 7.28 1.98
CA LEU A 78 1.98 7.03 0.59
C LEU A 78 2.11 8.28 -0.29
N LEU A 79 1.62 9.43 0.19
CA LEU A 79 1.70 10.69 -0.55
C LEU A 79 3.16 11.16 -0.73
N MET A 80 4.00 11.00 0.29
CA MET A 80 5.45 11.27 0.21
C MET A 80 6.13 10.45 -0.89
N LYS A 81 5.74 9.16 -1.05
CA LYS A 81 6.29 8.32 -2.13
C LYS A 81 5.88 8.77 -3.53
N CYS A 82 4.82 9.54 -3.65
CA CYS A 82 4.36 10.12 -4.92
C CYS A 82 4.91 11.53 -5.19
N GLU A 83 5.50 12.19 -4.17
CA GLU A 83 5.92 13.58 -4.24
C GLU A 83 7.01 13.84 -5.29
N GLY A 84 6.87 14.94 -6.06
CA GLY A 84 7.87 15.39 -7.03
C GLY A 84 7.95 14.57 -8.31
N LEU A 85 7.09 13.57 -8.50
CA LEU A 85 6.99 12.80 -9.73
C LEU A 85 5.97 13.41 -10.69
N ASP A 86 6.26 13.33 -11.99
CA ASP A 86 5.30 13.70 -13.03
C ASP A 86 4.27 12.57 -13.30
N ALA A 87 3.29 12.86 -14.12
CA ALA A 87 2.19 11.93 -14.39
C ALA A 87 2.66 10.60 -15.04
N GLU A 88 3.65 10.68 -15.91
CA GLU A 88 4.22 9.51 -16.58
C GLU A 88 5.01 8.65 -15.61
N GLN A 89 5.77 9.26 -14.71
CA GLN A 89 6.49 8.59 -13.64
C GLN A 89 5.53 7.92 -12.64
N LEU A 90 4.45 8.59 -12.24
CA LEU A 90 3.43 8.03 -11.34
C LEU A 90 2.72 6.82 -11.95
N ALA A 91 2.46 6.82 -13.27
CA ALA A 91 1.82 5.70 -13.95
C ALA A 91 2.79 4.57 -14.34
N ARG A 92 4.11 4.75 -14.15
CA ARG A 92 5.13 3.78 -14.59
C ARG A 92 5.06 2.48 -13.79
N ARG A 93 4.95 1.35 -14.51
CA ARG A 93 5.07 0.00 -13.96
C ARG A 93 6.55 -0.37 -13.83
N SER A 94 7.19 0.11 -12.77
CA SER A 94 8.65 0.10 -12.62
C SER A 94 9.21 -1.22 -12.07
N VAL A 95 8.36 -2.16 -11.63
CA VAL A 95 8.77 -3.45 -11.04
C VAL A 95 8.16 -4.63 -11.83
N PRO A 96 8.69 -4.98 -13.02
CA PRO A 96 8.19 -6.10 -13.80
C PRO A 96 8.35 -7.46 -13.07
N PRO A 97 7.40 -8.41 -13.21
CA PRO A 97 6.22 -8.38 -14.08
C PRO A 97 4.97 -7.78 -13.42
N SER A 98 5.10 -7.04 -12.31
CA SER A 98 3.97 -6.42 -11.61
C SER A 98 3.27 -5.38 -12.49
N SER A 99 1.94 -5.34 -12.41
CA SER A 99 1.12 -4.28 -13.03
C SER A 99 1.01 -3.03 -12.15
N MET A 100 1.55 -3.05 -10.93
CA MET A 100 1.47 -1.94 -9.98
C MET A 100 2.25 -0.71 -10.47
N SER A 101 1.65 0.46 -10.21
CA SER A 101 2.26 1.78 -10.31
C SER A 101 1.84 2.64 -9.13
N LEU A 102 2.54 3.73 -8.86
CA LEU A 102 2.15 4.64 -7.76
C LEU A 102 0.77 5.24 -7.99
N LEU A 103 0.44 5.64 -9.24
CA LEU A 103 -0.90 6.11 -9.59
C LEU A 103 -1.95 5.01 -9.39
N GLY A 104 -1.63 3.78 -9.76
CA GLY A 104 -2.51 2.62 -9.51
C GLY A 104 -2.74 2.38 -8.03
N LEU A 105 -1.74 2.60 -7.16
CA LEU A 105 -1.89 2.48 -5.71
C LEU A 105 -2.82 3.55 -5.12
N LEU A 106 -2.75 4.81 -5.60
CA LEU A 106 -3.68 5.87 -5.20
C LEU A 106 -5.14 5.49 -5.55
N ARG A 107 -5.36 5.00 -6.78
CA ARG A 107 -6.67 4.54 -7.26
C ARG A 107 -7.16 3.34 -6.44
N HIS A 108 -6.30 2.35 -6.24
CA HIS A 108 -6.62 1.15 -5.47
C HIS A 108 -7.05 1.48 -4.04
N LEU A 109 -6.31 2.32 -3.33
CA LEU A 109 -6.66 2.69 -1.97
C LEU A 109 -7.93 3.54 -1.86
N ALA A 110 -8.27 4.33 -2.90
CA ALA A 110 -9.57 4.98 -2.99
C ALA A 110 -10.71 3.95 -3.09
N GLU A 111 -10.56 2.92 -3.94
CA GLU A 111 -11.53 1.81 -4.02
C GLU A 111 -11.65 1.05 -2.70
N VAL A 112 -10.53 0.74 -2.06
CA VAL A 112 -10.49 0.00 -0.80
C VAL A 112 -11.23 0.78 0.31
N GLU A 113 -11.01 2.09 0.45
CA GLU A 113 -11.75 2.93 1.39
C GLU A 113 -13.26 2.89 1.11
N ARG A 114 -13.64 2.93 -0.16
CA ARG A 114 -15.03 2.86 -0.60
C ARG A 114 -15.66 1.50 -0.31
N ASP A 115 -14.96 0.41 -0.60
CA ASP A 115 -15.42 -0.95 -0.37
C ASP A 115 -15.66 -1.21 1.13
N TRP A 116 -14.77 -0.75 2.01
CA TRP A 116 -14.97 -0.88 3.45
C TRP A 116 -16.25 -0.19 3.93
N ARG A 117 -16.54 1.02 3.44
CA ARG A 117 -17.82 1.68 3.78
C ARG A 117 -19.02 0.82 3.38
N GLY A 118 -18.95 0.15 2.21
CA GLY A 118 -20.00 -0.76 1.76
C GLY A 118 -20.24 -1.95 2.69
N TRP A 119 -19.27 -2.32 3.53
CA TRP A 119 -19.44 -3.45 4.46
C TRP A 119 -20.26 -3.09 5.68
N PHE A 120 -20.25 -1.84 6.13
CA PHE A 120 -20.87 -1.45 7.39
C PHE A 120 -21.95 -0.34 7.27
N VAL A 121 -21.93 0.45 6.20
CA VAL A 121 -23.00 1.42 5.95
C VAL A 121 -24.20 0.70 5.34
N PRO A 122 -25.42 0.83 5.90
CA PRO A 122 -26.62 0.22 5.33
C PRO A 122 -26.92 0.78 3.94
N GLY A 123 -27.17 -0.11 2.98
CA GLY A 123 -27.50 0.26 1.60
C GLY A 123 -26.95 -0.71 0.58
N GLU A 124 -27.01 -0.31 -0.69
CA GLU A 124 -26.38 -1.07 -1.77
C GLU A 124 -24.85 -0.91 -1.71
N PRO A 125 -24.08 -1.94 -2.09
CA PRO A 125 -22.63 -1.79 -2.22
C PRO A 125 -22.29 -0.61 -3.13
N PRO A 126 -21.30 0.22 -2.79
CA PRO A 126 -20.94 1.35 -3.63
C PRO A 126 -20.49 0.86 -5.01
N THR A 127 -20.85 1.61 -6.06
CA THR A 127 -20.34 1.35 -7.40
C THR A 127 -18.82 1.57 -7.42
N ARG A 128 -18.07 0.78 -8.16
CA ARG A 128 -16.64 0.99 -8.35
C ARG A 128 -16.37 2.38 -8.96
N LEU A 129 -15.30 3.02 -8.50
CA LEU A 129 -14.81 4.28 -9.06
C LEU A 129 -14.19 4.03 -10.45
N TYR A 130 -13.41 2.96 -10.54
CA TYR A 130 -12.60 2.66 -11.73
C TYR A 130 -13.07 1.38 -12.40
N GLY A 131 -13.93 1.54 -13.42
CA GLY A 131 -14.49 0.42 -14.18
C GLY A 131 -13.48 -0.30 -15.06
N ASP A 132 -12.36 0.34 -15.38
CA ASP A 132 -11.22 -0.18 -16.16
C ASP A 132 -10.14 -0.86 -15.30
N GLY A 133 -10.35 -0.93 -13.99
CA GLY A 133 -9.42 -1.47 -13.02
C GLY A 133 -8.49 -0.42 -12.41
N ASP A 134 -8.09 -0.66 -11.18
CA ASP A 134 -7.31 0.29 -10.38
C ASP A 134 -5.92 0.51 -10.99
N PHE A 135 -5.26 -0.56 -11.42
CA PHE A 135 -3.90 -0.54 -11.96
C PHE A 135 -3.88 -0.47 -13.50
N GLU A 136 -4.80 -1.18 -14.16
CA GLU A 136 -4.87 -1.28 -15.61
C GLU A 136 -5.21 0.05 -16.26
N GLY A 137 -6.15 0.80 -15.69
CA GLY A 137 -6.60 2.10 -16.18
C GLY A 137 -5.77 3.29 -15.67
N ALA A 138 -4.64 3.07 -14.99
CA ALA A 138 -3.79 4.15 -14.49
C ALA A 138 -2.99 4.80 -15.64
N ALA A 139 -3.58 5.76 -16.33
CA ALA A 139 -2.96 6.49 -17.46
C ALA A 139 -2.09 7.65 -16.97
N GLY A 140 -0.92 7.83 -17.58
CA GLY A 140 0.10 8.82 -17.21
C GLY A 140 -0.20 10.22 -17.75
N ASP A 141 -1.38 10.75 -17.50
CA ASP A 141 -1.72 12.13 -17.81
C ASP A 141 -2.22 12.89 -16.58
N ARG A 142 -2.20 14.20 -16.65
CA ARG A 142 -2.51 15.08 -15.52
C ARG A 142 -3.93 14.90 -14.98
N ALA A 143 -4.91 14.66 -15.86
CA ALA A 143 -6.31 14.54 -15.44
C ALA A 143 -6.53 13.30 -14.59
N HIS A 144 -5.97 12.14 -14.99
CA HIS A 144 -6.03 10.90 -14.21
C HIS A 144 -5.31 11.02 -12.86
N VAL A 145 -4.19 11.75 -12.82
CA VAL A 145 -3.47 11.99 -11.57
C VAL A 145 -4.31 12.85 -10.62
N ASP A 146 -4.84 13.98 -11.09
CA ASP A 146 -5.65 14.88 -10.27
C ASP A 146 -6.95 14.19 -9.79
N GLU A 147 -7.57 13.36 -10.62
CA GLU A 147 -8.72 12.52 -10.26
C GLU A 147 -8.36 11.54 -9.15
N ALA A 148 -7.27 10.78 -9.28
CA ALA A 148 -6.86 9.77 -8.29
C ALA A 148 -6.58 10.40 -6.92
N TYR A 149 -5.91 11.54 -6.84
CA TYR A 149 -5.70 12.27 -5.59
C TYR A 149 -7.02 12.76 -4.98
N SER A 150 -7.89 13.33 -5.82
CA SER A 150 -9.20 13.82 -5.37
C SER A 150 -10.09 12.68 -4.85
N ASP A 151 -10.12 11.58 -5.56
CA ASP A 151 -10.88 10.39 -5.19
C ASP A 151 -10.38 9.79 -3.89
N LEU A 152 -9.07 9.60 -3.75
CA LEU A 152 -8.48 9.08 -2.52
C LEU A 152 -8.83 9.96 -1.32
N ALA A 153 -8.64 11.28 -1.42
CA ALA A 153 -8.95 12.20 -0.35
C ALA A 153 -10.45 12.17 0.04
N ARG A 154 -11.33 12.14 -0.97
CA ARG A 154 -12.78 12.05 -0.77
C ARG A 154 -13.19 10.75 -0.08
N GLU A 155 -12.68 9.61 -0.55
CA GLU A 155 -13.06 8.31 0.00
C GLU A 155 -12.49 8.10 1.42
N GLN A 156 -11.27 8.58 1.70
CA GLN A 156 -10.71 8.62 3.05
C GLN A 156 -11.60 9.41 4.01
N ALA A 157 -11.96 10.64 3.63
CA ALA A 157 -12.81 11.49 4.46
C ALA A 157 -14.19 10.89 4.70
N ALA A 158 -14.78 10.25 3.69
CA ALA A 158 -16.09 9.61 3.81
C ALA A 158 -16.05 8.39 4.74
N THR A 159 -14.99 7.56 4.67
CA THR A 159 -14.83 6.41 5.57
C THR A 159 -14.54 6.86 7.01
N ASP A 160 -13.70 7.88 7.17
CA ASP A 160 -13.41 8.46 8.50
C ASP A 160 -14.68 9.02 9.16
N ALA A 161 -15.49 9.78 8.40
CA ALA A 161 -16.75 10.31 8.90
C ALA A 161 -17.73 9.20 9.30
N ALA A 162 -17.85 8.15 8.48
CA ALA A 162 -18.74 7.03 8.78
C ALA A 162 -18.29 6.24 10.03
N LEU A 163 -16.98 6.02 10.21
CA LEU A 163 -16.44 5.32 11.39
C LEU A 163 -16.44 6.18 12.65
N ALA A 164 -16.40 7.51 12.53
CA ALA A 164 -16.50 8.42 13.67
C ALA A 164 -17.84 8.29 14.45
N GLU A 165 -18.90 7.84 13.77
CA GLU A 165 -20.20 7.52 14.42
C GLU A 165 -20.13 6.25 15.28
N HIS A 166 -19.05 5.47 15.20
CA HIS A 166 -18.84 4.20 15.87
C HIS A 166 -17.58 4.17 16.74
N PRO A 167 -17.49 4.99 17.81
CA PRO A 167 -16.27 5.09 18.62
C PRO A 167 -15.97 3.84 19.47
N ASN A 168 -16.93 2.94 19.61
CA ASN A 168 -16.74 1.70 20.36
C ASN A 168 -16.08 0.64 19.48
N LEU A 169 -14.80 0.40 19.67
CA LEU A 169 -14.02 -0.57 18.92
C LEU A 169 -14.54 -2.02 18.98
N SER A 170 -15.35 -2.36 19.98
CA SER A 170 -16.00 -3.68 20.09
C SER A 170 -17.36 -3.76 19.40
N GLU A 171 -17.89 -2.65 18.93
CA GLU A 171 -19.13 -2.64 18.15
C GLU A 171 -18.96 -3.48 16.87
N ARG A 172 -20.04 -4.15 16.47
CA ARG A 172 -20.06 -5.00 15.28
C ARG A 172 -21.01 -4.43 14.25
N LEU A 173 -20.46 -4.16 13.06
CA LEU A 173 -21.14 -3.45 11.99
C LEU A 173 -21.45 -4.37 10.80
N GLY A 174 -22.43 -3.98 10.01
CA GLY A 174 -22.82 -4.63 8.77
C GLY A 174 -23.39 -6.05 8.92
N ALA A 175 -23.71 -6.66 7.80
CA ALA A 175 -24.28 -8.00 7.74
C ALA A 175 -23.31 -9.09 8.26
N GLN A 176 -22.01 -8.87 8.09
CA GLN A 176 -20.96 -9.80 8.52
C GLN A 176 -20.57 -9.62 9.99
N LYS A 177 -21.14 -8.62 10.67
CA LYS A 177 -20.85 -8.30 12.08
C LYS A 177 -19.35 -8.12 12.36
N ILE A 178 -18.66 -7.38 11.50
CA ILE A 178 -17.24 -7.07 11.63
C ILE A 178 -17.06 -6.09 12.78
N ALA A 179 -16.10 -6.33 13.67
CA ALA A 179 -15.81 -5.39 14.75
C ALA A 179 -15.14 -4.13 14.20
N VAL A 180 -15.47 -2.95 14.76
CA VAL A 180 -14.82 -1.68 14.40
C VAL A 180 -13.30 -1.78 14.53
N ARG A 181 -12.80 -2.43 15.58
CA ARG A 181 -11.35 -2.71 15.76
C ARG A 181 -10.77 -3.44 14.57
N GLU A 182 -11.44 -4.48 14.07
CA GLU A 182 -11.00 -5.28 12.94
C GLU A 182 -10.91 -4.44 11.66
N LEU A 183 -11.92 -3.59 11.42
CA LEU A 183 -11.90 -2.64 10.30
C LEU A 183 -10.72 -1.66 10.40
N MET A 184 -10.46 -1.12 11.59
CA MET A 184 -9.34 -0.19 11.81
C MET A 184 -7.98 -0.86 11.60
N VAL A 185 -7.78 -2.09 12.11
CA VAL A 185 -6.56 -2.86 11.90
C VAL A 185 -6.36 -3.17 10.41
N HIS A 186 -7.43 -3.56 9.73
CA HIS A 186 -7.37 -3.88 8.29
C HIS A 186 -7.01 -2.65 7.44
N ARG A 187 -7.54 -1.47 7.79
CA ARG A 187 -7.14 -0.20 7.14
C ARG A 187 -5.64 0.08 7.33
N VAL A 188 -5.13 -0.06 8.55
CA VAL A 188 -3.68 0.11 8.83
C VAL A 188 -2.86 -0.91 8.02
N GLU A 189 -3.28 -2.18 7.98
CA GLU A 189 -2.60 -3.25 7.22
C GLU A 189 -2.50 -2.93 5.73
N GLU A 190 -3.60 -2.51 5.11
CA GLU A 190 -3.63 -2.19 3.68
C GLU A 190 -2.68 -1.02 3.34
N TYR A 191 -2.76 0.07 4.10
CA TYR A 191 -1.84 1.19 3.86
C TYR A 191 -0.38 0.80 4.12
N ALA A 192 -0.08 0.08 5.20
CA ALA A 192 1.28 -0.38 5.49
C ALA A 192 1.85 -1.25 4.38
N ARG A 193 1.06 -2.21 3.89
CA ARG A 193 1.43 -3.09 2.77
C ARG A 193 1.74 -2.30 1.51
N HIS A 194 0.86 -1.36 1.18
CA HIS A 194 1.00 -0.58 -0.05
C HIS A 194 2.06 0.51 0.04
N CYS A 195 2.41 1.00 1.21
CA CYS A 195 3.61 1.82 1.42
C CYS A 195 4.89 1.04 1.09
N GLY A 196 5.00 -0.23 1.52
CA GLY A 196 6.13 -1.08 1.13
C GLY A 196 6.20 -1.37 -0.38
N HIS A 197 5.07 -1.49 -1.08
CA HIS A 197 5.06 -1.55 -2.55
C HIS A 197 5.51 -0.22 -3.17
N ALA A 198 5.06 0.91 -2.61
CA ALA A 198 5.43 2.24 -3.08
C ALA A 198 6.92 2.53 -2.92
N ASP A 199 7.56 2.02 -1.86
CA ASP A 199 9.01 2.10 -1.66
C ASP A 199 9.77 1.50 -2.84
N LEU A 200 9.44 0.27 -3.23
CA LEU A 200 10.10 -0.42 -4.34
C LEU A 200 9.81 0.25 -5.69
N LEU A 201 8.55 0.66 -5.91
CA LEU A 201 8.16 1.38 -7.12
C LEU A 201 8.94 2.68 -7.25
N ARG A 202 9.05 3.46 -6.17
CA ARG A 202 9.77 4.72 -6.13
C ARG A 202 11.27 4.54 -6.40
N GLU A 203 11.90 3.58 -5.71
CA GLU A 203 13.31 3.27 -5.93
C GLU A 203 13.59 2.92 -7.41
N CYS A 204 12.70 2.15 -8.06
CA CYS A 204 12.83 1.78 -9.47
C CYS A 204 12.46 2.91 -10.45
N ILE A 205 11.82 4.00 -10.02
CA ILE A 205 11.49 5.16 -10.86
C ILE A 205 12.64 6.15 -10.93
N ASP A 206 13.17 6.56 -9.78
CA ASP A 206 14.18 7.64 -9.70
C ASP A 206 15.33 7.36 -8.73
N GLY A 207 15.36 6.19 -8.10
CA GLY A 207 16.41 5.81 -7.15
C GLY A 207 16.20 6.32 -5.73
N ARG A 208 15.12 7.09 -5.44
CA ARG A 208 14.88 7.60 -4.09
C ARG A 208 14.47 6.49 -3.14
N VAL A 209 15.18 6.41 -2.02
CA VAL A 209 14.97 5.42 -0.95
C VAL A 209 14.67 6.08 0.38
N GLY A 210 14.31 5.29 1.37
CA GLY A 210 14.00 5.69 2.74
C GLY A 210 12.58 5.29 3.14
N GLN A 211 12.41 5.08 4.46
CA GLN A 211 11.13 4.72 5.06
C GLN A 211 10.29 5.94 5.41
#